data_3f930a624be0c73263337832688cc9ab
#
_entry.id   3f930a624be0c73263337832688cc9ab
#
_cell.length_a   1.000
_cell.length_b   1.000
_cell.length_c   1.000
_cell.angle_alpha   90.00
_cell.angle_beta   90.00
_cell.angle_gamma   90.00
#
_symmetry.space_group_name_H-M   'P 1'
#
loop_
_entity.id
_entity.type
_entity.pdbx_description
1 polymer ?
#
loop_
_entity_poly.entity_id
_entity_poly.type
_entity_poly.pdbx_seq_one_letter_code
_entity_poly.pdbx_strand_id
1 'polypeptide(L)'
;VREIVNLILALMVIIGLSACSEMPQIQAEERLFPQISLEYLDKYEIPSQIFQETPIGGLSAITYDRKKDRFYALSDDRSQRSPARFYTLKIDISSNDEQITKIQGVTVENVTPLQDEAGQNYSPQTIDPEGIALSPRGTLFISSEGIPKKEINPFIGEFNPTTGQLQQQIRLPQKYLIPTDPESEPRGVEENLGFEPLTISATSTVKDDPFRLFTATEGSLKQDTPTTPPTNIPVRLLHYVISPVGSPVIVAEHLYLLDKSPKGAISNGLTELLALPNEGSWLSLERTFGLFGNGAKLFQVVNSGASDTSTILSFQQGTETIKPLRKKLLLDLETLEIDLD
;
A
#
# COMPACT_ATOMS: atom_id res chain seq x y z
N VAL A 1 22.07 -53.78 45.68
CA VAL A 1 21.01 -52.79 45.77
C VAL A 1 21.59 -51.40 45.53
N ARG A 2 22.71 -51.02 46.18
CA ARG A 2 23.32 -49.68 46.06
C ARG A 2 23.86 -49.39 44.63
N GLU A 3 24.44 -50.39 43.96
CA GLU A 3 24.94 -50.24 42.57
C GLU A 3 23.81 -50.11 41.55
N ILE A 4 22.68 -50.79 41.74
CA ILE A 4 21.48 -50.68 40.87
C ILE A 4 20.86 -49.31 41.02
N VAL A 5 20.80 -48.75 42.23
CA VAL A 5 20.25 -47.40 42.46
C VAL A 5 21.13 -46.32 41.78
N ASN A 6 22.46 -46.48 41.86
CA ASN A 6 23.39 -45.55 41.19
C ASN A 6 23.28 -45.63 39.65
N LEU A 7 23.07 -46.83 39.10
CA LEU A 7 22.89 -47.04 37.66
C LEU A 7 21.55 -46.41 37.18
N ILE A 8 20.46 -46.54 37.96
CA ILE A 8 19.18 -45.93 37.67
C ILE A 8 19.28 -44.40 37.74
N LEU A 9 20.00 -43.86 38.74
CA LEU A 9 20.19 -42.43 38.87
C LEU A 9 21.01 -41.83 37.69
N ALA A 10 22.07 -42.56 37.29
CA ALA A 10 22.89 -42.18 36.12
C ALA A 10 22.06 -42.24 34.82
N LEU A 11 21.19 -43.23 34.65
CA LEU A 11 20.32 -43.35 33.50
C LEU A 11 19.26 -42.22 33.46
N MET A 12 18.67 -41.83 34.61
CA MET A 12 17.75 -40.69 34.70
C MET A 12 18.43 -39.34 34.37
N VAL A 13 19.70 -39.17 34.78
CA VAL A 13 20.44 -37.94 34.45
C VAL A 13 20.76 -37.89 32.94
N ILE A 14 21.12 -39.01 32.31
CA ILE A 14 21.36 -39.10 30.86
C ILE A 14 20.05 -38.84 30.08
N ILE A 15 18.91 -39.39 30.51
CA ILE A 15 17.60 -39.14 29.89
C ILE A 15 17.20 -37.68 30.10
N GLY A 16 17.46 -37.10 31.27
CA GLY A 16 17.18 -35.67 31.55
C GLY A 16 18.04 -34.72 30.70
N LEU A 17 19.28 -35.09 30.38
CA LEU A 17 20.15 -34.29 29.50
C LEU A 17 19.79 -34.45 28.00
N SER A 18 19.23 -35.60 27.61
CA SER A 18 18.73 -35.80 26.23
C SER A 18 17.35 -35.15 25.98
N ALA A 19 16.62 -34.78 27.03
CA ALA A 19 15.35 -34.06 26.95
C ALA A 19 15.52 -32.53 26.73
N CYS A 20 16.74 -32.02 26.74
CA CYS A 20 17.03 -30.75 26.06
C CYS A 20 17.05 -30.99 24.55
N SER A 21 15.92 -31.48 24.01
CA SER A 21 15.67 -31.42 22.57
C SER A 21 15.81 -29.97 22.14
N GLU A 22 16.61 -29.75 21.12
CA GLU A 22 16.83 -28.47 20.45
C GLU A 22 15.48 -27.74 20.34
N MET A 23 15.27 -26.74 21.19
CA MET A 23 14.19 -25.80 20.92
C MET A 23 14.48 -25.25 19.51
N PRO A 24 13.51 -25.32 18.59
CA PRO A 24 13.72 -24.80 17.25
C PRO A 24 14.24 -23.38 17.39
N GLN A 25 15.48 -23.17 17.00
CA GLN A 25 16.08 -21.83 16.99
C GLN A 25 15.36 -21.05 15.88
N ILE A 26 14.27 -20.37 16.25
CA ILE A 26 13.63 -19.41 15.36
C ILE A 26 14.68 -18.39 14.99
N GLN A 27 15.05 -18.33 13.72
CA GLN A 27 16.05 -17.40 13.22
C GLN A 27 15.61 -15.97 13.54
N ALA A 28 16.58 -15.06 13.76
CA ALA A 28 16.29 -13.68 14.12
C ALA A 28 15.38 -12.99 13.06
N GLU A 29 15.48 -13.39 11.80
CA GLU A 29 14.63 -12.92 10.72
C GLU A 29 13.18 -13.39 10.84
N GLU A 30 12.94 -14.64 11.25
CA GLU A 30 11.59 -15.15 11.48
C GLU A 30 10.84 -14.45 12.63
N ARG A 31 11.60 -13.91 13.60
CA ARG A 31 11.02 -13.14 14.72
C ARG A 31 10.60 -11.73 14.32
N LEU A 32 11.12 -11.21 13.21
CA LEU A 32 10.80 -9.87 12.73
C LEU A 32 9.46 -9.81 11.99
N PHE A 33 9.10 -10.90 11.32
CA PHE A 33 7.88 -10.99 10.53
C PHE A 33 6.81 -11.77 11.29
N PRO A 34 5.63 -11.16 11.57
CA PRO A 34 4.46 -11.92 12.00
C PRO A 34 4.21 -13.09 11.04
N GLN A 35 3.82 -14.25 11.60
CA GLN A 35 3.56 -15.43 10.79
C GLN A 35 2.25 -15.25 10.04
N ILE A 36 2.33 -14.88 8.78
CA ILE A 36 1.23 -14.81 7.82
C ILE A 36 1.60 -15.57 6.56
N SER A 37 0.58 -16.17 5.94
CA SER A 37 0.63 -16.76 4.60
C SER A 37 -0.53 -16.23 3.79
N LEU A 38 -0.37 -16.17 2.48
CA LEU A 38 -1.41 -15.82 1.53
C LEU A 38 -1.68 -17.04 0.65
N GLU A 39 -2.95 -17.26 0.36
CA GLU A 39 -3.43 -18.28 -0.56
C GLU A 39 -4.33 -17.59 -1.58
N TYR A 40 -4.09 -17.86 -2.85
CA TYR A 40 -4.98 -17.42 -3.91
C TYR A 40 -6.22 -18.33 -3.93
N LEU A 41 -7.40 -17.74 -3.81
CA LEU A 41 -8.64 -18.48 -3.73
C LEU A 41 -9.48 -18.36 -5.00
N ASP A 42 -9.63 -17.14 -5.54
CA ASP A 42 -10.48 -16.89 -6.69
C ASP A 42 -10.19 -15.52 -7.32
N LYS A 43 -10.67 -15.31 -8.54
CA LYS A 43 -10.71 -14.00 -9.22
C LYS A 43 -12.10 -13.76 -9.81
N TYR A 44 -12.46 -12.48 -9.94
CA TYR A 44 -13.68 -12.07 -10.61
C TYR A 44 -13.38 -10.89 -11.54
N GLU A 45 -13.67 -11.05 -12.80
CA GLU A 45 -13.54 -10.00 -13.80
C GLU A 45 -14.86 -9.25 -13.91
N ILE A 46 -14.85 -7.96 -13.59
CA ILE A 46 -16.03 -7.10 -13.76
C ILE A 46 -16.22 -6.86 -15.25
N PRO A 47 -17.36 -7.29 -15.83
CA PRO A 47 -17.61 -7.07 -17.25
C PRO A 47 -17.59 -5.57 -17.59
N SER A 48 -17.04 -5.22 -18.76
CA SER A 48 -17.11 -3.85 -19.27
C SER A 48 -18.57 -3.39 -19.37
N GLN A 49 -18.93 -2.37 -18.62
CA GLN A 49 -20.29 -1.86 -18.53
C GLN A 49 -20.31 -0.36 -18.21
N ILE A 50 -21.45 0.25 -18.49
CA ILE A 50 -21.72 1.65 -18.13
C ILE A 50 -22.70 1.66 -16.96
N PHE A 51 -22.38 2.42 -15.93
CA PHE A 51 -23.25 2.64 -14.77
C PHE A 51 -23.49 4.13 -14.59
N GLN A 52 -24.76 4.57 -14.62
CA GLN A 52 -25.15 5.97 -14.53
C GLN A 52 -24.30 6.89 -15.43
N GLU A 53 -24.22 6.54 -16.70
CA GLU A 53 -23.47 7.26 -17.75
C GLU A 53 -21.94 7.27 -17.57
N THR A 54 -21.41 6.54 -16.59
CA THR A 54 -19.96 6.40 -16.38
C THR A 54 -19.46 5.00 -16.73
N PRO A 55 -18.37 4.86 -17.50
CA PRO A 55 -17.76 3.57 -17.78
C PRO A 55 -17.11 3.03 -16.50
N ILE A 56 -17.38 1.76 -16.16
CA ILE A 56 -16.69 1.07 -15.08
C ILE A 56 -15.38 0.53 -15.64
N GLY A 57 -14.26 0.95 -15.05
CA GLY A 57 -12.91 0.54 -15.46
C GLY A 57 -11.85 1.46 -14.88
N GLY A 58 -10.59 1.09 -15.07
CA GLY A 58 -9.46 1.77 -14.46
C GLY A 58 -9.59 1.81 -12.94
N LEU A 59 -9.96 0.68 -12.31
CA LEU A 59 -10.08 0.60 -10.86
C LEU A 59 -8.68 0.41 -10.28
N SER A 60 -8.10 1.49 -9.74
CA SER A 60 -6.74 1.52 -9.23
C SER A 60 -6.63 1.07 -7.77
N ALA A 61 -7.64 1.37 -6.96
CA ALA A 61 -7.62 0.99 -5.54
C ALA A 61 -9.02 0.66 -5.00
N ILE A 62 -9.04 -0.09 -3.88
CA ILE A 62 -10.27 -0.52 -3.23
C ILE A 62 -10.13 -0.49 -1.71
N THR A 63 -11.17 -0.05 -1.00
CA THR A 63 -11.23 -0.10 0.46
C THR A 63 -12.58 -0.64 0.94
N TYR A 64 -12.58 -1.31 2.10
CA TYR A 64 -13.76 -2.00 2.62
C TYR A 64 -14.39 -1.30 3.83
N ASP A 65 -15.65 -0.96 3.71
CA ASP A 65 -16.48 -0.50 4.84
C ASP A 65 -17.17 -1.70 5.50
N ARG A 66 -16.54 -2.23 6.56
CA ARG A 66 -17.07 -3.36 7.31
C ARG A 66 -18.44 -3.09 7.93
N LYS A 67 -18.75 -1.83 8.28
CA LYS A 67 -20.03 -1.48 8.93
C LYS A 67 -21.20 -1.53 7.95
N LYS A 68 -20.93 -1.18 6.70
CA LYS A 68 -21.94 -1.19 5.62
C LYS A 68 -21.89 -2.47 4.79
N ASP A 69 -20.85 -3.28 4.94
CA ASP A 69 -20.55 -4.42 4.07
C ASP A 69 -20.48 -4.00 2.60
N ARG A 70 -19.69 -2.95 2.33
CA ARG A 70 -19.51 -2.35 1.00
C ARG A 70 -18.05 -2.02 0.75
N PHE A 71 -17.70 -2.02 -0.50
CA PHE A 71 -16.40 -1.60 -0.97
C PHE A 71 -16.52 -0.26 -1.69
N TYR A 72 -15.53 0.60 -1.53
CA TYR A 72 -15.32 1.78 -2.35
C TYR A 72 -14.15 1.51 -3.28
N ALA A 73 -14.39 1.55 -4.60
CA ALA A 73 -13.38 1.32 -5.63
C ALA A 73 -13.15 2.61 -6.42
N LEU A 74 -11.91 3.07 -6.43
CA LEU A 74 -11.49 4.31 -7.09
C LEU A 74 -11.20 4.06 -8.56
N SER A 75 -11.57 4.99 -9.43
CA SER A 75 -11.17 4.97 -10.85
C SER A 75 -10.05 5.97 -11.09
N ASP A 76 -9.00 5.56 -11.81
CA ASP A 76 -7.83 6.34 -12.23
C ASP A 76 -8.13 7.37 -13.34
N ASP A 77 -9.41 7.52 -13.68
CA ASP A 77 -9.83 8.46 -14.72
C ASP A 77 -9.56 9.91 -14.30
N ARG A 78 -8.60 10.55 -14.94
CA ARG A 78 -8.24 11.98 -14.77
C ARG A 78 -9.34 12.96 -15.20
N SER A 79 -10.60 12.62 -15.01
CA SER A 79 -11.79 13.34 -15.52
C SER A 79 -11.80 13.44 -17.05
N GLN A 80 -11.18 12.51 -17.77
CA GLN A 80 -11.08 12.56 -19.23
C GLN A 80 -12.25 11.86 -19.92
N ARG A 81 -12.70 10.73 -19.39
CA ARG A 81 -13.84 9.95 -19.93
C ARG A 81 -15.14 10.31 -19.22
N SER A 82 -15.05 10.48 -17.90
CA SER A 82 -16.12 10.91 -17.01
C SER A 82 -15.50 11.63 -15.83
N PRO A 83 -16.26 12.38 -15.01
CA PRO A 83 -15.69 13.00 -13.81
C PRO A 83 -14.91 11.99 -12.97
N ALA A 84 -13.76 12.39 -12.41
CA ALA A 84 -13.02 11.58 -11.44
C ALA A 84 -13.97 11.09 -10.36
N ARG A 85 -13.92 9.81 -10.00
CA ARG A 85 -15.01 9.17 -9.23
C ARG A 85 -14.55 7.92 -8.51
N PHE A 86 -15.35 7.50 -7.56
CA PHE A 86 -15.30 6.16 -7.01
C PHE A 86 -16.66 5.48 -7.10
N TYR A 87 -16.64 4.15 -7.10
CA TYR A 87 -17.83 3.32 -7.10
C TYR A 87 -18.06 2.70 -5.73
N THR A 88 -19.35 2.55 -5.34
CA THR A 88 -19.73 1.69 -4.23
C THR A 88 -20.09 0.32 -4.77
N LEU A 89 -19.37 -0.70 -4.31
CA LEU A 89 -19.54 -2.07 -4.77
C LEU A 89 -20.06 -2.95 -3.65
N LYS A 90 -20.89 -3.92 -4.01
CA LYS A 90 -21.17 -5.09 -3.21
C LYS A 90 -20.49 -6.29 -3.86
N ILE A 91 -19.67 -7.00 -3.08
CA ILE A 91 -19.00 -8.23 -3.50
C ILE A 91 -19.67 -9.38 -2.76
N ASP A 92 -20.33 -10.27 -3.50
CA ASP A 92 -20.99 -11.44 -2.94
C ASP A 92 -19.97 -12.59 -2.91
N ILE A 93 -19.60 -12.98 -1.69
CA ILE A 93 -18.62 -14.06 -1.44
C ILE A 93 -19.35 -15.22 -0.80
N SER A 94 -19.22 -16.42 -1.35
CA SER A 94 -19.71 -17.65 -0.74
C SER A 94 -18.55 -18.46 -0.16
N SER A 95 -18.76 -19.00 1.04
CA SER A 95 -17.93 -20.06 1.60
C SER A 95 -18.81 -21.29 1.81
N ASN A 96 -18.33 -22.47 1.42
CA ASN A 96 -18.95 -23.73 1.75
C ASN A 96 -18.22 -24.41 2.92
N ASP A 97 -18.79 -25.48 3.45
CA ASP A 97 -18.22 -26.23 4.59
C ASP A 97 -16.82 -26.82 4.28
N GLU A 98 -16.39 -26.85 3.02
CA GLU A 98 -15.07 -27.30 2.57
C GLU A 98 -14.03 -26.17 2.48
N GLN A 99 -14.34 -25.00 3.01
CA GLN A 99 -13.48 -23.80 3.01
C GLN A 99 -13.15 -23.20 1.62
N ILE A 100 -13.85 -23.59 0.58
CA ILE A 100 -13.70 -23.00 -0.75
C ILE A 100 -14.44 -21.66 -0.76
N THR A 101 -13.68 -20.58 -0.75
CA THR A 101 -14.21 -19.22 -0.92
C THR A 101 -14.27 -18.86 -2.40
N LYS A 102 -15.43 -18.40 -2.87
CA LYS A 102 -15.62 -17.97 -4.27
C LYS A 102 -16.34 -16.63 -4.33
N ILE A 103 -15.95 -15.82 -5.29
CA ILE A 103 -16.64 -14.57 -5.61
C ILE A 103 -17.82 -14.93 -6.54
N GLN A 104 -19.05 -14.78 -6.05
CA GLN A 104 -20.27 -15.11 -6.79
C GLN A 104 -20.67 -13.98 -7.74
N GLY A 105 -20.29 -12.74 -7.40
CA GLY A 105 -20.57 -11.58 -8.23
C GLY A 105 -20.12 -10.28 -7.60
N VAL A 106 -20.01 -9.26 -8.43
CA VAL A 106 -19.75 -7.89 -8.04
C VAL A 106 -20.87 -7.01 -8.59
N THR A 107 -21.57 -6.32 -7.71
CA THR A 107 -22.65 -5.39 -8.05
C THR A 107 -22.19 -3.96 -7.80
N VAL A 108 -22.28 -3.10 -8.81
CA VAL A 108 -22.09 -1.65 -8.65
C VAL A 108 -23.39 -1.05 -8.19
N GLU A 109 -23.39 -0.45 -7.00
CA GLU A 109 -24.60 0.12 -6.39
C GLU A 109 -24.70 1.64 -6.54
N ASN A 110 -23.55 2.32 -6.59
CA ASN A 110 -23.49 3.77 -6.72
C ASN A 110 -22.19 4.23 -7.39
N VAL A 111 -22.21 5.43 -7.96
CA VAL A 111 -21.05 6.19 -8.41
C VAL A 111 -21.08 7.56 -7.77
N THR A 112 -19.95 8.00 -7.22
CA THR A 112 -19.80 9.30 -6.57
C THR A 112 -18.67 10.06 -7.24
N PRO A 113 -18.97 11.18 -7.94
CA PRO A 113 -17.93 12.05 -8.49
C PRO A 113 -17.10 12.69 -7.38
N LEU A 114 -15.79 12.81 -7.60
CA LEU A 114 -14.91 13.61 -6.75
C LEU A 114 -15.09 15.09 -7.04
N GLN A 115 -15.17 15.88 -5.98
CA GLN A 115 -15.38 17.32 -6.04
C GLN A 115 -14.28 18.04 -5.25
N ASP A 116 -13.92 19.22 -5.69
CA ASP A 116 -13.02 20.10 -4.98
C ASP A 116 -13.66 20.69 -3.69
N GLU A 117 -12.94 21.57 -2.99
CA GLU A 117 -13.42 22.22 -1.77
C GLU A 117 -14.69 23.09 -2.02
N ALA A 118 -14.84 23.61 -3.24
CA ALA A 118 -16.02 24.41 -3.65
C ALA A 118 -17.21 23.53 -4.08
N GLY A 119 -17.08 22.20 -4.06
CA GLY A 119 -18.11 21.27 -4.51
C GLY A 119 -18.24 21.18 -6.03
N GLN A 120 -17.20 21.54 -6.78
CA GLN A 120 -17.15 21.44 -8.23
C GLN A 120 -16.40 20.16 -8.63
N ASN A 121 -16.88 19.47 -9.67
CA ASN A 121 -16.14 18.35 -10.25
C ASN A 121 -14.77 18.80 -10.77
N TYR A 122 -13.76 17.99 -10.59
CA TYR A 122 -12.44 18.25 -11.14
C TYR A 122 -12.50 18.34 -12.67
N SER A 123 -11.86 19.38 -13.23
CA SER A 123 -11.72 19.53 -14.66
C SER A 123 -10.83 18.42 -15.25
N PRO A 124 -10.96 18.12 -16.55
CA PRO A 124 -10.10 17.11 -17.18
C PRO A 124 -8.61 17.36 -16.96
N GLN A 125 -7.90 16.32 -16.49
CA GLN A 125 -6.47 16.35 -16.21
C GLN A 125 -6.04 17.40 -15.16
N THR A 126 -6.85 17.60 -14.13
CA THR A 126 -6.47 18.41 -12.94
C THR A 126 -6.38 17.57 -11.67
N ILE A 127 -6.68 16.29 -11.78
CA ILE A 127 -6.55 15.27 -10.73
C ILE A 127 -6.10 13.97 -11.38
N ASP A 128 -5.41 13.14 -10.61
CA ASP A 128 -4.93 11.81 -10.99
C ASP A 128 -5.12 10.85 -9.82
N PRO A 129 -6.34 10.38 -9.56
CA PRO A 129 -6.68 9.66 -8.34
C PRO A 129 -6.23 8.20 -8.45
N GLU A 130 -5.43 7.71 -7.46
CA GLU A 130 -4.86 6.37 -7.52
C GLU A 130 -5.11 5.53 -6.27
N GLY A 131 -4.97 6.08 -5.06
CA GLY A 131 -5.19 5.34 -3.82
C GLY A 131 -6.44 5.78 -3.07
N ILE A 132 -7.10 4.83 -2.37
CA ILE A 132 -8.27 5.09 -1.53
C ILE A 132 -8.21 4.33 -0.21
N ALA A 133 -8.49 5.00 0.91
CA ALA A 133 -8.56 4.37 2.22
C ALA A 133 -9.71 4.93 3.06
N LEU A 134 -10.50 4.04 3.68
CA LEU A 134 -11.59 4.43 4.58
C LEU A 134 -11.06 4.71 5.98
N SER A 135 -11.35 5.89 6.51
CA SER A 135 -10.97 6.27 7.86
C SER A 135 -11.92 5.71 8.93
N PRO A 136 -11.47 5.58 10.20
CA PRO A 136 -12.35 5.23 11.31
C PRO A 136 -13.52 6.21 11.50
N ARG A 137 -13.36 7.47 11.03
CA ARG A 137 -14.39 8.52 11.06
C ARG A 137 -15.46 8.34 9.99
N GLY A 138 -15.22 7.45 9.03
CA GLY A 138 -16.13 7.20 7.91
C GLY A 138 -15.94 8.19 6.76
N THR A 139 -14.80 8.88 6.69
CA THR A 139 -14.35 9.67 5.54
C THR A 139 -13.42 8.85 4.65
N LEU A 140 -13.25 9.23 3.40
CA LEU A 140 -12.32 8.60 2.47
C LEU A 140 -11.07 9.47 2.30
N PHE A 141 -9.90 8.87 2.47
CA PHE A 141 -8.66 9.49 2.04
C PHE A 141 -8.34 8.99 0.64
N ILE A 142 -7.98 9.91 -0.24
CA ILE A 142 -7.65 9.62 -1.64
C ILE A 142 -6.32 10.30 -1.94
N SER A 143 -5.38 9.57 -2.55
CA SER A 143 -4.14 10.09 -3.12
C SER A 143 -4.37 10.48 -4.58
N SER A 144 -3.66 11.52 -4.99
CA SER A 144 -3.52 11.93 -6.38
C SER A 144 -2.04 12.03 -6.70
N GLU A 145 -1.60 11.36 -7.76
CA GLU A 145 -0.20 11.33 -8.18
C GLU A 145 0.37 12.69 -8.56
N GLY A 146 -0.52 13.61 -8.96
CA GLY A 146 -0.14 14.82 -9.64
C GLY A 146 0.11 14.60 -11.14
N ILE A 147 0.27 15.70 -11.87
CA ILE A 147 0.53 15.66 -13.32
C ILE A 147 1.70 16.61 -13.59
N PRO A 148 2.96 16.18 -13.39
CA PRO A 148 4.14 17.02 -13.48
C PRO A 148 4.27 17.80 -14.81
N LYS A 149 3.91 17.20 -15.93
CA LYS A 149 3.90 17.85 -17.25
C LYS A 149 2.95 19.05 -17.35
N LYS A 150 2.00 19.14 -16.39
CA LYS A 150 1.04 20.25 -16.29
C LYS A 150 1.24 21.09 -15.04
N GLU A 151 2.35 20.90 -14.34
CA GLU A 151 2.67 21.60 -13.09
C GLU A 151 1.62 21.37 -11.97
N ILE A 152 0.88 20.25 -12.03
CA ILE A 152 -0.10 19.87 -11.03
C ILE A 152 0.57 19.01 -9.98
N ASN A 153 0.65 19.53 -8.76
CA ASN A 153 1.24 18.83 -7.64
C ASN A 153 0.43 17.62 -7.21
N PRO A 154 1.09 16.57 -6.70
CA PRO A 154 0.40 15.50 -5.99
C PRO A 154 -0.26 16.01 -4.73
N PHE A 155 -1.29 15.31 -4.27
CA PHE A 155 -1.92 15.60 -2.98
C PHE A 155 -2.54 14.34 -2.35
N ILE A 156 -2.84 14.43 -1.07
CA ILE A 156 -3.69 13.48 -0.35
C ILE A 156 -4.83 14.28 0.25
N GLY A 157 -6.05 13.91 -0.09
CA GLY A 157 -7.27 14.60 0.35
C GLY A 157 -8.16 13.72 1.21
N GLU A 158 -8.84 14.34 2.19
CA GLU A 158 -9.95 13.74 2.93
C GLU A 158 -11.26 14.15 2.28
N PHE A 159 -12.06 13.18 1.85
CA PHE A 159 -13.29 13.36 1.10
C PHE A 159 -14.51 12.85 1.85
N ASN A 160 -15.64 13.51 1.65
CA ASN A 160 -16.91 13.02 2.12
C ASN A 160 -17.40 11.86 1.24
N PRO A 161 -17.67 10.66 1.78
CA PRO A 161 -18.03 9.49 0.98
C PRO A 161 -19.44 9.59 0.34
N THR A 162 -20.30 10.51 0.81
CA THR A 162 -21.65 10.68 0.28
C THR A 162 -21.70 11.69 -0.87
N THR A 163 -20.94 12.78 -0.74
CA THR A 163 -20.96 13.87 -1.74
C THR A 163 -19.76 13.83 -2.69
N GLY A 164 -18.68 13.13 -2.32
CA GLY A 164 -17.40 13.16 -3.03
C GLY A 164 -16.61 14.46 -2.84
N GLN A 165 -17.07 15.37 -1.97
CA GLN A 165 -16.44 16.68 -1.78
C GLN A 165 -15.19 16.59 -0.92
N LEU A 166 -14.12 17.23 -1.38
CA LEU A 166 -12.87 17.43 -0.63
C LEU A 166 -13.14 18.28 0.62
N GLN A 167 -12.77 17.76 1.77
CA GLN A 167 -12.93 18.44 3.06
C GLN A 167 -11.63 19.07 3.53
N GLN A 168 -10.50 18.40 3.26
CA GLN A 168 -9.18 18.83 3.70
C GLN A 168 -8.10 18.18 2.84
N GLN A 169 -7.02 18.93 2.54
CA GLN A 169 -5.78 18.35 1.99
C GLN A 169 -4.73 18.16 3.09
N ILE A 170 -3.99 17.04 3.03
CA ILE A 170 -2.83 16.81 3.86
C ILE A 170 -1.64 17.56 3.28
N ARG A 171 -0.92 18.29 4.12
CA ARG A 171 0.31 18.97 3.71
C ARG A 171 1.41 17.94 3.41
N LEU A 172 1.90 17.94 2.18
CA LEU A 172 3.07 17.17 1.75
C LEU A 172 4.38 17.93 1.99
N PRO A 173 5.50 17.22 2.29
CA PRO A 173 6.82 17.84 2.33
C PRO A 173 7.22 18.41 0.97
N GLN A 174 7.96 19.50 0.98
CA GLN A 174 8.42 20.22 -0.23
C GLN A 174 9.17 19.32 -1.24
N LYS A 175 9.86 18.30 -0.76
CA LYS A 175 10.63 17.36 -1.59
C LYS A 175 9.77 16.52 -2.54
N TYR A 176 8.46 16.41 -2.29
CA TYR A 176 7.51 15.71 -3.15
C TYR A 176 6.85 16.63 -4.18
N LEU A 177 6.93 17.92 -3.97
CA LEU A 177 6.26 18.90 -4.80
C LEU A 177 7.12 19.32 -6.00
N ILE A 178 6.44 19.65 -7.10
CA ILE A 178 7.05 20.18 -8.31
C ILE A 178 7.61 21.58 -7.99
N PRO A 179 8.85 21.90 -8.36
CA PRO A 179 9.39 23.26 -8.20
C PRO A 179 8.58 24.26 -8.98
N THR A 180 8.29 25.40 -8.37
CA THR A 180 7.66 26.55 -9.06
C THR A 180 8.65 27.42 -9.79
N ASP A 181 9.93 27.34 -9.40
CA ASP A 181 11.04 28.06 -10.04
C ASP A 181 11.72 27.11 -11.05
N PRO A 182 11.71 27.43 -12.36
CA PRO A 182 12.34 26.62 -13.40
C PRO A 182 13.86 26.43 -13.25
N GLU A 183 14.54 27.38 -12.55
CA GLU A 183 15.96 27.27 -12.27
C GLU A 183 16.31 26.40 -11.08
N SER A 184 15.29 25.91 -10.37
CA SER A 184 15.49 24.98 -9.24
C SER A 184 15.99 23.62 -9.72
N GLU A 185 16.79 22.96 -8.87
CA GLU A 185 17.16 21.56 -9.09
C GLU A 185 15.92 20.69 -9.26
N PRO A 186 15.93 19.73 -10.21
CA PRO A 186 14.82 18.83 -10.44
C PRO A 186 14.46 18.04 -9.18
N ARG A 187 13.19 18.14 -8.76
CA ARG A 187 12.67 17.41 -7.58
C ARG A 187 11.17 17.13 -7.74
N GLY A 188 10.65 16.38 -6.79
CA GLY A 188 9.23 16.03 -6.73
C GLY A 188 8.93 14.70 -7.41
N VAL A 189 7.66 14.41 -7.54
CA VAL A 189 7.19 13.18 -8.19
C VAL A 189 7.54 13.17 -9.68
N GLU A 190 7.78 11.96 -10.20
CA GLU A 190 7.86 11.72 -11.64
C GLU A 190 6.46 11.52 -12.23
N GLU A 191 6.35 11.64 -13.55
CA GLU A 191 5.11 11.40 -14.27
C GLU A 191 4.68 9.94 -14.17
N ASN A 192 3.45 9.66 -13.72
CA ASN A 192 2.91 8.32 -13.45
C ASN A 192 3.75 7.50 -12.45
N LEU A 193 4.37 8.14 -11.48
CA LEU A 193 5.12 7.48 -10.41
C LEU A 193 4.93 8.24 -9.08
N GLY A 194 3.82 8.95 -8.95
CA GLY A 194 3.49 9.76 -7.78
C GLY A 194 2.90 8.95 -6.62
N PHE A 195 1.99 9.55 -5.84
CA PHE A 195 1.37 8.88 -4.71
C PHE A 195 0.26 7.92 -5.16
N GLU A 196 0.54 6.63 -5.11
CA GLU A 196 -0.41 5.57 -5.44
C GLU A 196 -0.87 4.83 -4.18
N PRO A 197 -0.02 4.07 -3.44
CA PRO A 197 -0.50 3.28 -2.31
C PRO A 197 -0.95 4.14 -1.14
N LEU A 198 -2.09 3.79 -0.56
CA LEU A 198 -2.68 4.52 0.56
C LEU A 198 -3.40 3.60 1.53
N THR A 199 -2.99 3.57 2.80
CA THR A 199 -3.64 2.73 3.81
C THR A 199 -3.76 3.43 5.16
N ILE A 200 -4.73 2.99 5.95
CA ILE A 200 -5.00 3.50 7.28
C ILE A 200 -4.94 2.38 8.30
N SER A 201 -4.24 2.64 9.41
CA SER A 201 -4.27 1.81 10.61
C SER A 201 -5.00 2.55 11.72
N ALA A 202 -6.12 1.97 12.15
CA ALA A 202 -6.84 2.46 13.31
C ALA A 202 -6.07 2.09 14.59
N THR A 203 -5.82 3.07 15.46
CA THR A 203 -5.16 2.84 16.75
C THR A 203 -6.15 2.37 17.82
N SER A 204 -7.45 2.58 17.57
CA SER A 204 -8.54 2.18 18.47
C SER A 204 -9.84 1.99 17.69
N THR A 205 -10.88 1.51 18.39
CA THR A 205 -12.24 1.39 17.86
C THR A 205 -13.08 2.66 18.02
N VAL A 206 -12.55 3.67 18.71
CA VAL A 206 -13.23 4.95 18.95
C VAL A 206 -13.05 5.85 17.74
N LYS A 207 -14.18 6.37 17.22
CA LYS A 207 -14.23 7.15 15.98
C LYS A 207 -13.32 8.39 16.00
N ASP A 208 -13.24 9.06 17.14
CA ASP A 208 -12.54 10.35 17.30
C ASP A 208 -11.10 10.17 17.82
N ASP A 209 -10.62 8.95 17.98
CA ASP A 209 -9.21 8.73 18.31
C ASP A 209 -8.30 9.03 17.12
N PRO A 210 -7.06 9.43 17.39
CA PRO A 210 -6.05 9.55 16.34
C PRO A 210 -5.86 8.22 15.59
N PHE A 211 -5.61 8.28 14.32
CA PHE A 211 -5.25 7.11 13.51
C PHE A 211 -4.01 7.39 12.67
N ARG A 212 -3.42 6.35 12.12
CA ARG A 212 -2.22 6.43 11.30
C ARG A 212 -2.61 6.28 9.84
N LEU A 213 -2.02 7.12 8.99
CA LEU A 213 -2.13 7.04 7.55
C LEU A 213 -0.73 6.80 6.97
N PHE A 214 -0.65 5.83 6.08
CA PHE A 214 0.57 5.49 5.36
C PHE A 214 0.33 5.63 3.87
N THR A 215 1.31 6.19 3.19
CA THR A 215 1.31 6.35 1.74
C THR A 215 2.73 6.29 1.22
N ALA A 216 2.88 6.01 -0.06
CA ALA A 216 4.17 6.03 -0.72
C ALA A 216 4.02 6.56 -2.14
N THR A 217 5.15 6.91 -2.76
CA THR A 217 5.17 7.08 -4.20
C THR A 217 5.23 5.71 -4.87
N GLU A 218 4.70 5.58 -6.09
CA GLU A 218 4.83 4.36 -6.89
C GLU A 218 6.29 4.08 -7.22
N GLY A 219 7.02 5.11 -7.63
CA GLY A 219 8.44 5.05 -7.97
C GLY A 219 9.30 6.07 -7.23
N SER A 220 10.54 6.21 -7.69
CA SER A 220 11.48 7.20 -7.14
C SER A 220 11.03 8.62 -7.41
N LEU A 221 11.32 9.53 -6.48
CA LEU A 221 11.28 10.96 -6.77
C LEU A 221 12.41 11.32 -7.76
N LYS A 222 12.26 12.44 -8.49
CA LYS A 222 13.27 12.94 -9.45
C LYS A 222 14.67 13.03 -8.85
N GLN A 223 14.78 13.58 -7.65
CA GLN A 223 16.04 13.70 -6.92
C GLN A 223 16.55 12.40 -6.31
N ASP A 224 15.77 11.31 -6.36
CA ASP A 224 16.14 9.98 -5.84
C ASP A 224 16.49 9.00 -6.95
N THR A 225 16.20 9.37 -8.20
CA THR A 225 16.46 8.51 -9.36
C THR A 225 17.97 8.26 -9.48
N PRO A 226 18.41 7.01 -9.38
CA PRO A 226 19.83 6.68 -9.44
C PRO A 226 20.43 7.00 -10.80
N THR A 227 21.65 7.54 -10.78
CA THR A 227 22.41 7.87 -12.01
C THR A 227 22.96 6.65 -12.72
N THR A 228 23.10 5.52 -12.02
CA THR A 228 23.48 4.22 -12.58
C THR A 228 22.32 3.25 -12.35
N PRO A 229 22.05 2.31 -13.30
CA PRO A 229 20.96 1.36 -13.12
C PRO A 229 21.09 0.62 -11.77
N PRO A 230 20.17 0.83 -10.82
CA PRO A 230 20.28 0.22 -9.51
C PRO A 230 19.83 -1.23 -9.59
N THR A 231 20.26 -2.00 -8.59
CA THR A 231 19.66 -3.32 -8.34
C THR A 231 18.22 -3.18 -7.85
N ASN A 232 17.94 -2.11 -7.11
CA ASN A 232 16.63 -1.84 -6.50
C ASN A 232 16.28 -0.35 -6.63
N ILE A 233 15.01 -0.04 -6.84
CA ILE A 233 14.51 1.32 -7.00
C ILE A 233 14.11 1.86 -5.62
N PRO A 234 14.67 3.00 -5.17
CA PRO A 234 14.31 3.61 -3.90
C PRO A 234 12.95 4.31 -3.99
N VAL A 235 12.07 4.01 -3.06
CA VAL A 235 10.73 4.60 -2.90
C VAL A 235 10.61 5.15 -1.48
N ARG A 236 9.86 6.21 -1.28
CA ARG A 236 9.64 6.84 0.02
C ARG A 236 8.26 6.50 0.56
N LEU A 237 8.20 5.88 1.75
CA LEU A 237 6.98 5.62 2.49
C LEU A 237 6.81 6.64 3.60
N LEU A 238 5.73 7.41 3.54
CA LEU A 238 5.35 8.42 4.55
C LEU A 238 4.40 7.83 5.58
N HIS A 239 4.60 8.24 6.83
CA HIS A 239 3.75 7.91 7.96
C HIS A 239 3.21 9.19 8.60
N TYR A 240 1.88 9.35 8.59
CA TYR A 240 1.16 10.44 9.23
C TYR A 240 0.38 9.96 10.44
N VAL A 241 0.22 10.85 11.42
CA VAL A 241 -0.81 10.76 12.45
C VAL A 241 -1.89 11.79 12.12
N ILE A 242 -3.13 11.31 12.03
CA ILE A 242 -4.32 12.10 11.78
C ILE A 242 -5.08 12.23 13.10
N SER A 243 -5.00 13.41 13.70
CA SER A 243 -5.69 13.72 14.95
C SER A 243 -7.08 14.32 14.69
N PRO A 244 -8.05 14.18 15.60
CA PRO A 244 -9.33 14.90 15.50
C PRO A 244 -9.16 16.41 15.67
N VAL A 245 -8.04 16.83 16.25
CA VAL A 245 -7.72 18.24 16.52
C VAL A 245 -6.35 18.57 15.94
N GLY A 246 -6.27 19.66 15.21
CA GLY A 246 -5.04 20.12 14.58
C GLY A 246 -4.80 19.52 13.20
N SER A 247 -3.69 19.92 12.58
CA SER A 247 -3.31 19.43 11.25
C SER A 247 -2.64 18.05 11.33
N PRO A 248 -2.75 17.22 10.29
CA PRO A 248 -2.00 15.99 10.16
C PRO A 248 -0.49 16.19 10.35
N VAL A 249 0.17 15.28 11.06
CA VAL A 249 1.59 15.38 11.38
C VAL A 249 2.34 14.19 10.78
N ILE A 250 3.44 14.46 10.08
CA ILE A 250 4.39 13.44 9.65
C ILE A 250 5.15 12.95 10.88
N VAL A 251 5.13 11.65 11.11
CA VAL A 251 5.82 11.00 12.23
C VAL A 251 7.13 10.39 11.80
N ALA A 252 7.17 9.86 10.60
CA ALA A 252 8.37 9.25 10.01
C ALA A 252 8.26 9.17 8.49
N GLU A 253 9.40 8.98 7.86
CA GLU A 253 9.52 8.57 6.47
C GLU A 253 10.53 7.42 6.40
N HIS A 254 10.26 6.43 5.58
CA HIS A 254 11.14 5.28 5.45
C HIS A 254 11.50 5.01 3.99
N LEU A 255 12.71 4.48 3.80
CA LEU A 255 13.13 3.95 2.51
C LEU A 255 12.51 2.57 2.29
N TYR A 256 11.74 2.44 1.22
CA TYR A 256 11.29 1.17 0.66
C TYR A 256 12.11 0.88 -0.59
N LEU A 257 12.60 -0.34 -0.75
CA LEU A 257 13.35 -0.76 -1.95
C LEU A 257 12.46 -1.70 -2.76
N LEU A 258 12.05 -1.28 -3.96
CA LEU A 258 11.38 -2.17 -4.91
C LEU A 258 12.31 -3.32 -5.28
N ASP A 259 11.73 -4.46 -5.56
CA ASP A 259 12.49 -5.57 -6.14
C ASP A 259 13.05 -5.18 -7.50
N LYS A 260 14.12 -5.87 -7.88
CA LYS A 260 14.70 -5.69 -9.21
C LYS A 260 13.63 -5.95 -10.27
N SER A 261 13.47 -5.00 -11.17
CA SER A 261 12.53 -5.15 -12.29
C SER A 261 12.86 -6.41 -13.10
N PRO A 262 11.85 -7.22 -13.44
CA PRO A 262 12.03 -8.37 -14.33
C PRO A 262 12.60 -7.95 -15.69
N LYS A 263 13.20 -8.90 -16.41
CA LYS A 263 13.70 -8.64 -17.76
C LYS A 263 12.54 -8.29 -18.69
N GLY A 264 12.65 -7.16 -19.38
CA GLY A 264 11.59 -6.67 -20.27
C GLY A 264 10.52 -5.85 -19.60
N ALA A 265 10.66 -5.55 -18.30
CA ALA A 265 9.79 -4.60 -17.62
C ALA A 265 9.88 -3.21 -18.26
N ILE A 266 8.72 -2.60 -18.48
CA ILE A 266 8.57 -1.20 -18.90
C ILE A 266 8.42 -0.31 -17.67
N SER A 267 7.61 -0.76 -16.68
CA SER A 267 7.48 -0.13 -15.37
C SER A 267 7.50 -1.19 -14.27
N ASN A 268 7.87 -0.77 -13.06
CA ASN A 268 7.78 -1.55 -11.84
C ASN A 268 7.56 -0.56 -10.70
N GLY A 269 6.50 -0.75 -9.93
CA GLY A 269 6.07 0.23 -8.94
C GLY A 269 5.46 -0.41 -7.70
N LEU A 270 5.41 0.38 -6.62
CA LEU A 270 4.68 0.08 -5.40
C LEU A 270 3.25 0.64 -5.54
N THR A 271 2.30 -0.23 -5.84
CA THR A 271 0.95 0.19 -6.24
C THR A 271 -0.07 0.11 -5.11
N GLU A 272 0.16 -0.72 -4.09
CA GLU A 272 -0.77 -0.80 -2.96
C GLU A 272 -0.07 -1.11 -1.64
N LEU A 273 -0.66 -0.63 -0.55
CA LEU A 273 -0.30 -0.92 0.83
C LEU A 273 -1.55 -1.28 1.64
N LEU A 274 -1.43 -2.26 2.50
CA LEU A 274 -2.46 -2.62 3.47
C LEU A 274 -1.85 -2.71 4.86
N ALA A 275 -2.25 -1.82 5.77
CA ALA A 275 -1.81 -1.87 7.16
C ALA A 275 -2.32 -3.14 7.85
N LEU A 276 -1.42 -3.85 8.49
CA LEU A 276 -1.74 -5.02 9.30
C LEU A 276 -2.05 -4.62 10.76
N PRO A 277 -2.76 -5.47 11.53
CA PRO A 277 -3.07 -5.18 12.92
C PRO A 277 -1.82 -4.97 13.80
N ASN A 278 -0.70 -5.57 13.44
CA ASN A 278 0.57 -5.38 14.14
C ASN A 278 1.19 -4.05 13.72
N GLU A 279 1.39 -3.14 14.67
CA GLU A 279 1.96 -1.82 14.42
C GLU A 279 3.30 -1.91 13.66
N GLY A 280 3.47 -1.07 12.65
CA GLY A 280 4.66 -1.05 11.81
C GLY A 280 4.81 -2.26 10.87
N SER A 281 3.69 -2.88 10.52
CA SER A 281 3.64 -4.00 9.59
C SER A 281 2.56 -3.80 8.52
N TRP A 282 2.90 -4.10 7.27
CA TRP A 282 2.02 -3.93 6.10
C TRP A 282 2.12 -5.13 5.17
N LEU A 283 1.11 -5.30 4.34
CA LEU A 283 1.25 -5.94 3.03
C LEU A 283 1.53 -4.84 2.00
N SER A 284 2.38 -5.15 1.03
CA SER A 284 2.61 -4.30 -0.14
C SER A 284 2.40 -5.09 -1.41
N LEU A 285 1.90 -4.41 -2.45
CA LEU A 285 1.79 -4.94 -3.80
C LEU A 285 2.80 -4.21 -4.69
N GLU A 286 3.74 -4.94 -5.27
CA GLU A 286 4.60 -4.46 -6.35
C GLU A 286 4.04 -4.98 -7.68
N ARG A 287 3.75 -4.07 -8.60
CA ARG A 287 3.22 -4.38 -9.93
C ARG A 287 4.27 -4.09 -10.99
N THR A 288 4.42 -5.01 -11.92
CA THR A 288 5.26 -4.85 -13.09
C THR A 288 4.39 -4.86 -14.34
N PHE A 289 4.61 -3.88 -15.22
CA PHE A 289 4.10 -3.89 -16.58
C PHE A 289 5.26 -4.12 -17.54
N GLY A 290 5.15 -5.05 -18.48
CA GLY A 290 6.27 -5.41 -19.32
C GLY A 290 5.90 -5.99 -20.67
N LEU A 291 6.93 -6.10 -21.52
CA LEU A 291 6.79 -6.65 -22.88
C LEU A 291 6.39 -8.13 -22.91
N PHE A 292 6.57 -8.85 -21.81
CA PHE A 292 6.30 -10.29 -21.70
C PHE A 292 5.10 -10.60 -20.78
N GLY A 293 4.28 -9.59 -20.48
CA GLY A 293 3.14 -9.68 -19.59
C GLY A 293 3.30 -8.81 -18.33
N ASN A 294 2.24 -8.80 -17.53
CA ASN A 294 2.19 -8.11 -16.28
C ASN A 294 2.54 -9.04 -15.11
N GLY A 295 3.17 -8.51 -14.08
CA GLY A 295 3.51 -9.25 -12.87
C GLY A 295 2.98 -8.54 -11.63
N ALA A 296 2.69 -9.30 -10.58
CA ALA A 296 2.33 -8.75 -9.30
C ALA A 296 2.88 -9.61 -8.16
N LYS A 297 3.52 -8.96 -7.18
CA LYS A 297 4.15 -9.59 -6.02
C LYS A 297 3.62 -8.98 -4.74
N LEU A 298 3.21 -9.82 -3.81
CA LEU A 298 2.78 -9.40 -2.49
C LEU A 298 3.87 -9.69 -1.46
N PHE A 299 4.24 -8.66 -0.72
CA PHE A 299 5.25 -8.75 0.33
C PHE A 299 4.64 -8.42 1.69
N GLN A 300 5.13 -9.08 2.72
CA GLN A 300 5.03 -8.60 4.08
C GLN A 300 6.16 -7.61 4.33
N VAL A 301 5.83 -6.43 4.84
CA VAL A 301 6.76 -5.34 5.10
C VAL A 301 6.74 -4.99 6.58
N VAL A 302 7.90 -4.74 7.17
CA VAL A 302 8.02 -4.31 8.57
C VAL A 302 9.04 -3.18 8.73
N ASN A 303 8.76 -2.25 9.65
CA ASN A 303 9.64 -1.10 9.92
C ASN A 303 10.71 -1.38 10.98
N SER A 304 10.83 -2.61 11.46
CA SER A 304 11.76 -2.96 12.54
C SER A 304 13.19 -2.55 12.23
N GLY A 305 13.67 -1.52 12.92
CA GLY A 305 15.02 -0.97 12.79
C GLY A 305 15.26 -0.17 11.50
N ALA A 306 14.22 0.15 10.73
CA ALA A 306 14.34 1.03 9.56
C ALA A 306 14.71 2.46 9.99
N SER A 307 15.52 3.12 9.17
CA SER A 307 15.91 4.53 9.40
C SER A 307 14.73 5.47 9.11
N ASP A 308 14.59 6.52 9.90
CA ASP A 308 13.77 7.66 9.51
C ASP A 308 14.55 8.51 8.50
N THR A 309 13.98 8.69 7.31
CA THR A 309 14.56 9.44 6.21
C THR A 309 13.90 10.80 5.98
N SER A 310 13.05 11.25 6.90
CA SER A 310 12.25 12.48 6.75
C SER A 310 13.11 13.73 6.51
N THR A 311 14.34 13.77 7.05
CA THR A 311 15.30 14.85 6.88
C THR A 311 16.22 14.71 5.65
N ILE A 312 16.19 13.53 4.98
CA ILE A 312 17.04 13.28 3.80
C ILE A 312 16.35 13.85 2.56
N LEU A 313 16.99 14.79 1.90
CA LEU A 313 16.44 15.47 0.72
C LEU A 313 16.55 14.64 -0.55
N SER A 314 17.63 13.87 -0.70
CA SER A 314 17.90 13.06 -1.89
C SER A 314 18.64 11.77 -1.52
N PHE A 315 18.34 10.68 -2.24
CA PHE A 315 19.06 9.39 -2.17
C PHE A 315 20.15 9.24 -3.25
N GLN A 316 20.39 10.24 -4.08
CA GLN A 316 21.39 10.17 -5.16
C GLN A 316 22.81 9.88 -4.67
N GLN A 317 23.14 10.27 -3.43
CA GLN A 317 24.45 9.98 -2.84
C GLN A 317 24.61 8.55 -2.35
N GLY A 318 23.60 7.72 -2.55
CA GLY A 318 23.53 6.33 -2.14
C GLY A 318 22.66 6.08 -0.91
N THR A 319 22.26 4.84 -0.74
CA THR A 319 21.40 4.40 0.36
C THR A 319 22.11 3.42 1.32
N GLU A 320 23.41 3.22 1.17
CA GLU A 320 24.17 2.16 1.87
C GLU A 320 24.19 2.34 3.39
N THR A 321 24.07 3.57 3.88
CA THR A 321 24.01 3.89 5.32
C THR A 321 22.59 3.91 5.87
N ILE A 322 21.59 3.83 5.01
CA ILE A 322 20.17 3.88 5.37
C ILE A 322 19.66 2.46 5.52
N LYS A 323 19.07 2.14 6.65
CA LYS A 323 18.40 0.86 6.85
C LYS A 323 17.00 0.96 6.25
N PRO A 324 16.72 0.26 5.13
CA PRO A 324 15.40 0.28 4.52
C PRO A 324 14.39 -0.51 5.35
N LEU A 325 13.12 -0.35 5.00
CA LEU A 325 12.07 -1.28 5.41
C LEU A 325 12.46 -2.70 5.01
N ARG A 326 12.18 -3.65 5.88
CA ARG A 326 12.41 -5.07 5.57
C ARG A 326 11.17 -5.65 4.93
N LYS A 327 11.36 -6.46 3.89
CA LYS A 327 10.25 -7.12 3.22
C LYS A 327 10.53 -8.61 3.01
N LYS A 328 9.46 -9.40 3.00
CA LYS A 328 9.47 -10.85 2.77
C LYS A 328 8.40 -11.15 1.73
N LEU A 329 8.77 -11.79 0.63
CA LEU A 329 7.82 -12.24 -0.39
C LEU A 329 6.87 -13.29 0.21
N LEU A 330 5.57 -13.06 0.05
CA LEU A 330 4.51 -13.98 0.47
C LEU A 330 3.88 -14.70 -0.71
N LEU A 331 3.64 -13.98 -1.81
CA LEU A 331 2.98 -14.53 -2.99
C LEU A 331 3.49 -13.82 -4.24
N ASP A 332 3.84 -14.60 -5.25
CA ASP A 332 4.15 -14.14 -6.59
C ASP A 332 3.04 -14.64 -7.53
N LEU A 333 2.21 -13.72 -8.01
CA LEU A 333 1.06 -14.08 -8.85
C LEU A 333 1.48 -14.61 -10.22
N GLU A 334 2.68 -14.29 -10.71
CA GLU A 334 3.21 -14.87 -11.95
C GLU A 334 3.32 -16.41 -11.86
N THR A 335 3.53 -16.95 -10.64
CA THR A 335 3.64 -18.40 -10.43
C THR A 335 2.30 -19.14 -10.50
N LEU A 336 1.19 -18.41 -10.53
CA LEU A 336 -0.16 -18.98 -10.52
C LEU A 336 -0.76 -19.12 -11.94
N GLU A 337 -0.01 -18.73 -12.98
CA GLU A 337 -0.48 -18.74 -14.37
C GLU A 337 -1.83 -18.01 -14.55
N ILE A 338 -2.03 -16.91 -13.81
CA ILE A 338 -3.22 -16.08 -13.87
C ILE A 338 -2.97 -14.96 -14.86
N ASP A 339 -3.98 -14.67 -15.69
CA ASP A 339 -3.99 -13.46 -16.50
C ASP A 339 -4.15 -12.24 -15.60
N LEU A 340 -3.18 -11.33 -15.66
CA LEU A 340 -3.10 -10.10 -14.87
C LEU A 340 -3.33 -8.84 -15.74
N ASP A 341 -3.83 -9.00 -16.98
CA ASP A 341 -4.16 -7.88 -17.87
C ASP A 341 -5.49 -7.19 -17.50
#